data_7893334c160cfedcdfdd0d24b3e0d5d4
#
_entry.id   7893334c160cfedcdfdd0d24b3e0d5d4
#
_cell.length_a   1.000
_cell.length_b   1.000
_cell.length_c   1.000
_cell.angle_alpha   90.00
_cell.angle_beta   90.00
_cell.angle_gamma   90.00
#
_symmetry.space_group_name_H-M   'P 1'
#
loop_
_entity.id
_entity.type
_entity.pdbx_description
1 polymer ?
#
loop_
_entity_poly.entity_id
_entity_poly.type
_entity_poly.pdbx_seq_one_letter_code
_entity_poly.pdbx_strand_id
1 'polypeptide(L)'
;MIDSQTIERIQDTAQIVDVVSDFVTLRRRGVNFVGLCPFHDDRTPSFYVSPAKNICKCFACGEGGSSVHFIMKHEQLSYYEALKFLAKKYNIEVVEKELTSEEKQAQSDRDSMFILNEFARDYFVKKLHDDPEGKAIGLSYFKERGFRDDIIKKFQLGYSLEQRDAFSSEAQRAGYRSDYLLKTGLSAGGENNSPLIDRFRGRVIFPVHTLSGKVVAFGGRILKKAENTGKYVNSPESEIYSKSRELYGIFFSKSAIVKADKCFLVEGYTDVLSMHQAGIENVVASSGTALTHGQIRMIHRFSENITVLYDGDAAGIKAALRGIDLLLEDGMNVRVVLLPEGEDHDSFARKQRAEEFNRFIDEHEQDFIS
;
A
#
# COMPACT_ATOMS: atom_id res chain seq x y z
N MET A 1 4.41 13.96 -21.63
CA MET A 1 3.29 13.43 -20.82
C MET A 1 1.99 13.91 -21.44
N ILE A 2 0.96 13.08 -21.54
CA ILE A 2 -0.35 13.51 -22.04
C ILE A 2 -0.99 14.36 -20.94
N ASP A 3 -1.58 15.51 -21.28
CA ASP A 3 -2.25 16.36 -20.32
C ASP A 3 -3.56 15.72 -19.81
N SER A 4 -4.01 16.14 -18.62
CA SER A 4 -5.17 15.55 -17.94
C SER A 4 -6.46 15.66 -18.74
N GLN A 5 -6.63 16.75 -19.45
CA GLN A 5 -7.85 17.01 -20.25
C GLN A 5 -7.91 16.06 -21.47
N THR A 6 -6.76 15.80 -22.09
CA THR A 6 -6.65 14.82 -23.19
C THR A 6 -6.85 13.40 -22.66
N ILE A 7 -6.35 13.06 -21.45
CA ILE A 7 -6.58 11.77 -20.81
C ILE A 7 -8.08 11.54 -20.55
N GLU A 8 -8.77 12.51 -19.95
CA GLU A 8 -10.22 12.44 -19.72
C GLU A 8 -10.98 12.25 -21.04
N ARG A 9 -10.64 13.02 -22.06
CA ARG A 9 -11.28 12.90 -23.38
C ARG A 9 -11.08 11.52 -24.01
N ILE A 10 -9.89 10.91 -23.86
CA ILE A 10 -9.62 9.54 -24.32
C ILE A 10 -10.49 8.54 -23.55
N GLN A 11 -10.54 8.67 -22.22
CA GLN A 11 -11.30 7.75 -21.35
C GLN A 11 -12.81 7.84 -21.59
N ASP A 12 -13.34 9.03 -21.77
CA ASP A 12 -14.77 9.26 -22.04
C ASP A 12 -15.17 8.75 -23.42
N THR A 13 -14.29 8.88 -24.42
CA THR A 13 -14.55 8.44 -25.79
C THR A 13 -14.40 6.93 -25.95
N ALA A 14 -13.49 6.32 -25.20
CA ALA A 14 -13.16 4.89 -25.32
C ALA A 14 -14.21 4.00 -24.67
N GLN A 15 -15.29 3.76 -25.38
CA GLN A 15 -16.37 2.86 -24.92
C GLN A 15 -15.88 1.41 -24.87
N ILE A 16 -16.06 0.76 -23.73
CA ILE A 16 -15.52 -0.60 -23.47
C ILE A 16 -16.00 -1.64 -24.48
N VAL A 17 -17.26 -1.57 -24.91
CA VAL A 17 -17.81 -2.51 -25.89
C VAL A 17 -17.11 -2.37 -27.23
N ASP A 18 -16.90 -1.14 -27.69
CA ASP A 18 -16.26 -0.84 -28.96
C ASP A 18 -14.77 -1.26 -28.94
N VAL A 19 -14.08 -0.96 -27.83
CA VAL A 19 -12.67 -1.36 -27.65
C VAL A 19 -12.49 -2.88 -27.59
N VAL A 20 -13.33 -3.57 -26.80
CA VAL A 20 -13.22 -5.03 -26.63
C VAL A 20 -13.62 -5.77 -27.90
N SER A 21 -14.60 -5.24 -28.66
CA SER A 21 -15.09 -5.88 -29.89
C SER A 21 -14.04 -5.99 -30.98
N ASP A 22 -12.97 -5.19 -30.94
CA ASP A 22 -11.83 -5.34 -31.86
C ASP A 22 -11.04 -6.65 -31.65
N PHE A 23 -11.13 -7.23 -30.46
CA PHE A 23 -10.30 -8.35 -30.03
C PHE A 23 -11.11 -9.60 -29.64
N VAL A 24 -12.34 -9.40 -29.20
CA VAL A 24 -13.21 -10.46 -28.68
C VAL A 24 -14.57 -10.44 -29.36
N THR A 25 -14.99 -11.58 -29.87
CA THR A 25 -16.35 -11.74 -30.39
C THR A 25 -17.35 -11.70 -29.25
N LEU A 26 -18.12 -10.60 -29.18
CA LEU A 26 -19.10 -10.37 -28.13
C LEU A 26 -20.51 -10.75 -28.58
N ARG A 27 -21.29 -11.40 -27.69
CA ARG A 27 -22.73 -11.68 -27.85
C ARG A 27 -23.51 -10.96 -26.77
N ARG A 28 -24.64 -10.40 -27.13
CA ARG A 28 -25.50 -9.72 -26.16
C ARG A 28 -26.13 -10.70 -25.17
N ARG A 29 -26.09 -10.36 -23.88
CA ARG A 29 -26.71 -11.11 -22.80
C ARG A 29 -27.39 -10.15 -21.82
N GLY A 30 -28.67 -9.89 -22.07
CA GLY A 30 -29.43 -8.84 -21.36
C GLY A 30 -28.90 -7.43 -21.66
N VAL A 31 -28.53 -6.72 -20.61
CA VAL A 31 -27.94 -5.36 -20.68
C VAL A 31 -26.44 -5.35 -20.91
N ASN A 32 -25.78 -6.51 -20.81
CA ASN A 32 -24.36 -6.68 -20.99
C ASN A 32 -24.02 -7.46 -22.26
N PHE A 33 -22.72 -7.56 -22.55
CA PHE A 33 -22.18 -8.45 -23.57
C PHE A 33 -21.30 -9.51 -22.90
N VAL A 34 -21.14 -10.67 -23.57
CA VAL A 34 -20.31 -11.78 -23.09
C VAL A 34 -19.54 -12.38 -24.24
N GLY A 35 -18.31 -12.78 -23.98
CA GLY A 35 -17.40 -13.48 -24.92
C GLY A 35 -16.46 -14.43 -24.21
N LEU A 36 -15.57 -15.07 -24.97
CA LEU A 36 -14.45 -15.82 -24.43
C LEU A 36 -13.40 -14.86 -23.88
N CYS A 37 -12.79 -15.20 -22.75
CA CYS A 37 -11.79 -14.34 -22.13
C CYS A 37 -10.48 -14.37 -22.94
N PRO A 38 -9.90 -13.19 -23.29
CA PRO A 38 -8.64 -13.15 -23.99
C PRO A 38 -7.41 -13.32 -23.08
N PHE A 39 -7.60 -13.41 -21.75
CA PHE A 39 -6.52 -13.42 -20.77
C PHE A 39 -6.21 -14.81 -20.19
N HIS A 40 -7.02 -15.82 -20.51
CA HIS A 40 -6.80 -17.21 -20.13
C HIS A 40 -7.46 -18.16 -21.17
N ASP A 41 -7.11 -19.43 -21.15
CA ASP A 41 -7.75 -20.45 -22.02
C ASP A 41 -9.20 -20.68 -21.54
N ASP A 42 -10.15 -20.03 -22.22
CA ASP A 42 -11.58 -20.00 -21.88
C ASP A 42 -12.38 -20.83 -22.90
N ARG A 43 -13.03 -21.88 -22.41
CA ARG A 43 -13.89 -22.76 -23.24
C ARG A 43 -15.35 -22.40 -23.20
N THR A 44 -15.75 -21.61 -22.21
CA THR A 44 -17.12 -21.15 -22.00
C THR A 44 -17.15 -19.64 -21.77
N PRO A 45 -18.05 -18.88 -22.43
CA PRO A 45 -18.05 -17.42 -22.33
C PRO A 45 -18.16 -16.94 -20.88
N SER A 46 -17.06 -16.46 -20.31
CA SER A 46 -16.94 -15.96 -18.93
C SER A 46 -16.55 -14.48 -18.83
N PHE A 47 -16.24 -13.85 -19.98
CA PHE A 47 -15.81 -12.47 -20.06
C PHE A 47 -17.00 -11.55 -20.34
N TYR A 48 -17.41 -10.79 -19.33
CA TYR A 48 -18.53 -9.86 -19.38
C TYR A 48 -18.08 -8.43 -19.63
N VAL A 49 -18.83 -7.73 -20.48
CA VAL A 49 -18.61 -6.31 -20.81
C VAL A 49 -19.89 -5.55 -20.51
N SER A 50 -19.79 -4.55 -19.63
CA SER A 50 -20.90 -3.72 -19.19
C SER A 50 -20.84 -2.34 -19.84
N PRO A 51 -21.71 -2.02 -20.82
CA PRO A 51 -21.76 -0.68 -21.40
C PRO A 51 -22.10 0.41 -20.38
N ALA A 52 -23.05 0.12 -19.49
CA ALA A 52 -23.51 1.09 -18.49
C ALA A 52 -22.44 1.50 -17.48
N LYS A 53 -21.52 0.58 -17.17
CA LYS A 53 -20.40 0.85 -16.24
C LYS A 53 -19.10 1.18 -16.97
N ASN A 54 -19.05 1.06 -18.28
CA ASN A 54 -17.86 1.19 -19.13
C ASN A 54 -16.68 0.32 -18.66
N ILE A 55 -16.94 -0.91 -18.21
CA ILE A 55 -15.93 -1.88 -17.72
C ILE A 55 -16.16 -3.27 -18.29
N CYS A 56 -15.08 -4.07 -18.28
CA CYS A 56 -15.14 -5.51 -18.53
C CYS A 56 -14.67 -6.29 -17.30
N LYS A 57 -15.10 -7.57 -17.18
CA LYS A 57 -14.62 -8.50 -16.14
C LYS A 57 -14.81 -9.95 -16.57
N CYS A 58 -13.76 -10.75 -16.40
CA CYS A 58 -13.85 -12.19 -16.46
C CYS A 58 -14.23 -12.76 -15.09
N PHE A 59 -15.27 -13.58 -15.01
CA PHE A 59 -15.68 -14.23 -13.77
C PHE A 59 -14.93 -15.53 -13.50
N ALA A 60 -14.14 -16.03 -14.46
CA ALA A 60 -13.29 -17.21 -14.27
C ALA A 60 -11.89 -16.84 -13.74
N CYS A 61 -11.16 -15.95 -14.41
CA CYS A 61 -9.80 -15.56 -13.98
C CYS A 61 -9.73 -14.27 -13.15
N GLY A 62 -10.84 -13.52 -13.03
CA GLY A 62 -10.90 -12.29 -12.25
C GLY A 62 -10.36 -11.03 -12.96
N GLU A 63 -9.71 -11.16 -14.13
CA GLU A 63 -9.18 -10.02 -14.89
C GLU A 63 -10.33 -9.12 -15.40
N GLY A 64 -10.10 -7.80 -15.38
CA GLY A 64 -11.07 -6.83 -15.87
C GLY A 64 -10.67 -5.40 -15.52
N GLY A 65 -11.46 -4.44 -16.01
CA GLY A 65 -11.23 -3.02 -15.79
C GLY A 65 -11.79 -2.14 -16.88
N SER A 66 -11.30 -0.91 -16.98
CA SER A 66 -11.67 0.07 -18.02
C SER A 66 -11.08 -0.30 -19.39
N SER A 67 -11.48 0.45 -20.43
CA SER A 67 -10.92 0.34 -21.79
C SER A 67 -9.40 0.47 -21.81
N VAL A 68 -8.84 1.40 -21.05
CA VAL A 68 -7.38 1.58 -20.94
C VAL A 68 -6.73 0.34 -20.31
N HIS A 69 -7.32 -0.18 -19.23
CA HIS A 69 -6.78 -1.36 -18.54
C HIS A 69 -6.84 -2.60 -19.44
N PHE A 70 -7.91 -2.76 -20.20
CA PHE A 70 -8.06 -3.85 -21.17
C PHE A 70 -6.92 -3.80 -22.21
N ILE A 71 -6.67 -2.64 -22.82
CA ILE A 71 -5.58 -2.47 -23.79
C ILE A 71 -4.21 -2.70 -23.17
N MET A 72 -3.96 -2.18 -21.95
CA MET A 72 -2.69 -2.44 -21.24
C MET A 72 -2.39 -3.93 -21.10
N LYS A 73 -3.41 -4.71 -20.71
CA LYS A 73 -3.27 -6.15 -20.48
C LYS A 73 -3.21 -6.95 -21.80
N HIS A 74 -4.07 -6.63 -22.75
CA HIS A 74 -4.18 -7.37 -24.01
C HIS A 74 -2.95 -7.14 -24.92
N GLU A 75 -2.54 -5.89 -25.08
CA GLU A 75 -1.42 -5.49 -25.94
C GLU A 75 -0.07 -5.44 -25.18
N GLN A 76 -0.07 -5.76 -23.86
CA GLN A 76 1.11 -5.68 -22.99
C GLN A 76 1.76 -4.28 -22.99
N LEU A 77 0.95 -3.24 -23.06
CA LEU A 77 1.37 -1.85 -23.12
C LEU A 77 1.40 -1.21 -21.71
N SER A 78 2.27 -0.22 -21.56
CA SER A 78 2.20 0.70 -20.41
C SER A 78 0.92 1.55 -20.48
N TYR A 79 0.54 2.17 -19.36
CA TYR A 79 -0.63 3.06 -19.31
C TYR A 79 -0.56 4.18 -20.36
N TYR A 80 0.62 4.75 -20.54
CA TYR A 80 0.85 5.82 -21.50
C TYR A 80 0.71 5.34 -22.96
N GLU A 81 1.25 4.18 -23.28
CA GLU A 81 1.14 3.57 -24.62
C GLU A 81 -0.31 3.15 -24.91
N ALA A 82 -1.02 2.63 -23.92
CA ALA A 82 -2.45 2.29 -24.04
C ALA A 82 -3.31 3.53 -24.31
N LEU A 83 -3.03 4.66 -23.65
CA LEU A 83 -3.68 5.93 -23.96
C LEU A 83 -3.39 6.40 -25.39
N LYS A 84 -2.15 6.31 -25.86
CA LYS A 84 -1.80 6.62 -27.27
C LYS A 84 -2.50 5.70 -28.26
N PHE A 85 -2.59 4.42 -27.95
CA PHE A 85 -3.30 3.44 -28.76
C PHE A 85 -4.78 3.84 -28.93
N LEU A 86 -5.45 4.14 -27.83
CA LEU A 86 -6.85 4.58 -27.83
C LEU A 86 -7.02 5.94 -28.53
N ALA A 87 -6.14 6.88 -28.25
CA ALA A 87 -6.17 8.18 -28.91
C ALA A 87 -6.07 8.04 -30.44
N LYS A 88 -5.19 7.16 -30.92
CA LYS A 88 -5.07 6.85 -32.36
C LYS A 88 -6.34 6.21 -32.91
N LYS A 89 -6.94 5.26 -32.19
CA LYS A 89 -8.21 4.60 -32.59
C LYS A 89 -9.33 5.61 -32.80
N TYR A 90 -9.43 6.60 -31.88
CA TYR A 90 -10.52 7.59 -31.89
C TYR A 90 -10.14 8.94 -32.53
N ASN A 91 -9.02 9.01 -33.24
CA ASN A 91 -8.49 10.25 -33.86
C ASN A 91 -8.44 11.44 -32.88
N ILE A 92 -8.07 11.18 -31.64
CA ILE A 92 -7.84 12.20 -30.64
C ILE A 92 -6.39 12.68 -30.77
N GLU A 93 -6.20 13.96 -31.05
CA GLU A 93 -4.87 14.56 -31.06
C GLU A 93 -4.28 14.54 -29.65
N VAL A 94 -3.11 13.93 -29.50
CA VAL A 94 -2.37 13.88 -28.26
C VAL A 94 -1.36 15.01 -28.26
N VAL A 95 -1.65 16.07 -27.53
CA VAL A 95 -0.67 17.13 -27.26
C VAL A 95 0.31 16.59 -26.22
N GLU A 96 1.48 16.19 -26.66
CA GLU A 96 2.56 15.81 -25.74
C GLU A 96 3.21 17.09 -25.22
N LYS A 97 3.01 17.37 -23.92
CA LYS A 97 3.81 18.37 -23.26
C LYS A 97 5.24 17.85 -23.17
N GLU A 98 6.15 18.42 -23.91
CA GLU A 98 7.59 18.17 -23.69
C GLU A 98 7.91 18.59 -22.25
N LEU A 99 8.37 17.60 -21.47
CA LEU A 99 8.88 17.87 -20.12
C LEU A 99 10.09 18.79 -20.24
N THR A 100 10.13 19.82 -19.42
CA THR A 100 11.33 20.65 -19.28
C THR A 100 12.51 19.80 -18.80
N SER A 101 13.73 20.30 -18.95
CA SER A 101 14.92 19.61 -18.42
C SER A 101 14.82 19.38 -16.92
N GLU A 102 14.22 20.32 -16.17
CA GLU A 102 13.97 20.21 -14.73
C GLU A 102 12.94 19.15 -14.39
N GLU A 103 11.82 19.07 -15.14
CA GLU A 103 10.80 18.02 -14.96
C GLU A 103 11.34 16.63 -15.26
N LYS A 104 12.19 16.49 -16.29
CA LYS A 104 12.89 15.22 -16.61
C LYS A 104 13.84 14.83 -15.48
N GLN A 105 14.60 15.77 -14.94
CA GLN A 105 15.50 15.51 -13.82
C GLN A 105 14.75 15.12 -12.56
N ALA A 106 13.67 15.84 -12.21
CA ALA A 106 12.82 15.48 -11.07
C ALA A 106 12.21 14.08 -11.20
N GLN A 107 11.76 13.70 -12.40
CA GLN A 107 11.25 12.34 -12.64
C GLN A 107 12.36 11.30 -12.46
N SER A 108 13.56 11.54 -13.00
CA SER A 108 14.74 10.67 -12.87
C SER A 108 15.17 10.53 -11.41
N ASP A 109 15.13 11.62 -10.63
CA ASP A 109 15.43 11.61 -9.19
C ASP A 109 14.42 10.74 -8.42
N ARG A 110 13.12 10.91 -8.70
CA ARG A 110 12.07 10.06 -8.10
C ARG A 110 12.26 8.59 -8.42
N ASP A 111 12.53 8.25 -9.68
CA ASP A 111 12.76 6.86 -10.09
C ASP A 111 13.99 6.27 -9.39
N SER A 112 15.06 7.06 -9.25
CA SER A 112 16.27 6.67 -8.50
C SER A 112 15.98 6.42 -7.02
N MET A 113 15.12 7.23 -6.39
CA MET A 113 14.70 7.02 -5.00
C MET A 113 13.87 5.75 -4.83
N PHE A 114 12.96 5.44 -5.76
CA PHE A 114 12.22 4.17 -5.73
C PHE A 114 13.15 2.96 -5.84
N ILE A 115 14.11 2.99 -6.79
CA ILE A 115 15.09 1.91 -6.98
C ILE A 115 15.94 1.74 -5.71
N LEU A 116 16.36 2.82 -5.08
CA LEU A 116 17.11 2.77 -3.82
C LEU A 116 16.27 2.16 -2.68
N ASN A 117 14.99 2.52 -2.56
CA ASN A 117 14.13 1.95 -1.52
C ASN A 117 13.87 0.45 -1.75
N GLU A 118 13.72 0.00 -2.99
CA GLU A 118 13.63 -1.43 -3.31
C GLU A 118 14.93 -2.17 -2.91
N PHE A 119 16.09 -1.60 -3.22
CA PHE A 119 17.38 -2.13 -2.79
C PHE A 119 17.48 -2.19 -1.25
N ALA A 120 17.05 -1.13 -0.56
CA ALA A 120 17.06 -1.07 0.90
C ALA A 120 16.15 -2.16 1.50
N ARG A 121 14.93 -2.36 0.96
CA ARG A 121 14.05 -3.43 1.37
C ARG A 121 14.74 -4.80 1.23
N ASP A 122 15.32 -5.09 0.07
CA ASP A 122 15.97 -6.37 -0.19
C ASP A 122 17.17 -6.59 0.75
N TYR A 123 17.94 -5.53 0.99
CA TYR A 123 19.03 -5.54 1.97
C TYR A 123 18.53 -5.88 3.38
N PHE A 124 17.50 -5.19 3.88
CA PHE A 124 16.97 -5.41 5.22
C PHE A 124 16.33 -6.80 5.37
N VAL A 125 15.62 -7.28 4.37
CA VAL A 125 15.06 -8.64 4.32
C VAL A 125 16.20 -9.67 4.38
N LYS A 126 17.24 -9.50 3.54
CA LYS A 126 18.41 -10.38 3.54
C LYS A 126 19.11 -10.38 4.89
N LYS A 127 19.28 -9.19 5.51
CA LYS A 127 19.91 -9.12 6.85
C LYS A 127 19.08 -9.81 7.92
N LEU A 128 17.77 -9.74 7.87
CA LEU A 128 16.90 -10.46 8.79
C LEU A 128 17.09 -11.98 8.70
N HIS A 129 17.20 -12.53 7.47
CA HIS A 129 17.17 -13.95 7.24
C HIS A 129 18.55 -14.62 7.16
N ASP A 130 19.59 -13.91 6.72
CA ASP A 130 20.90 -14.51 6.43
C ASP A 130 21.98 -14.09 7.41
N ASP A 131 21.89 -12.88 7.98
CA ASP A 131 22.89 -12.33 8.88
C ASP A 131 22.75 -12.91 10.31
N PRO A 132 23.87 -13.28 11.00
CA PRO A 132 23.81 -13.78 12.38
C PRO A 132 23.14 -12.83 13.37
N GLU A 133 23.42 -11.51 13.28
CA GLU A 133 22.78 -10.49 14.14
C GLU A 133 21.30 -10.38 13.83
N GLY A 134 20.94 -10.33 12.53
CA GLY A 134 19.56 -10.28 12.08
C GLY A 134 18.74 -11.46 12.54
N LYS A 135 19.28 -12.68 12.48
CA LYS A 135 18.64 -13.90 12.99
C LYS A 135 18.45 -13.87 14.50
N ALA A 136 19.55 -13.58 15.22
CA ALA A 136 19.56 -13.65 16.69
C ALA A 136 18.69 -12.57 17.35
N ILE A 137 18.57 -11.39 16.72
CA ILE A 137 17.85 -10.25 17.29
C ILE A 137 16.55 -9.99 16.55
N GLY A 138 16.61 -9.75 15.24
CA GLY A 138 15.44 -9.33 14.45
C GLY A 138 14.44 -10.44 14.24
N LEU A 139 14.88 -11.60 13.74
CA LEU A 139 13.99 -12.72 13.49
C LEU A 139 13.45 -13.32 14.79
N SER A 140 14.28 -13.42 15.84
CA SER A 140 13.84 -13.85 17.18
C SER A 140 12.75 -12.95 17.72
N TYR A 141 12.87 -11.63 17.57
CA TYR A 141 11.82 -10.68 17.98
C TYR A 141 10.47 -11.00 17.31
N PHE A 142 10.44 -11.22 15.98
CA PHE A 142 9.20 -11.54 15.30
C PHE A 142 8.64 -12.90 15.73
N LYS A 143 9.51 -13.90 15.96
CA LYS A 143 9.11 -15.24 16.42
C LYS A 143 8.58 -15.23 17.86
N GLU A 144 9.23 -14.51 18.77
CA GLU A 144 8.79 -14.34 20.15
C GLU A 144 7.43 -13.63 20.25
N ARG A 145 7.17 -12.72 19.30
CA ARG A 145 5.82 -12.11 19.12
C ARG A 145 4.83 -13.01 18.41
N GLY A 146 5.19 -14.24 18.05
CA GLY A 146 4.31 -15.22 17.44
C GLY A 146 4.05 -15.03 15.95
N PHE A 147 4.81 -14.17 15.26
CA PHE A 147 4.62 -14.00 13.80
C PHE A 147 5.15 -15.18 13.02
N ARG A 148 4.31 -15.70 12.09
CA ARG A 148 4.65 -16.79 11.19
C ARG A 148 5.51 -16.30 10.02
N ASP A 149 6.25 -17.26 9.42
CA ASP A 149 7.14 -16.96 8.28
C ASP A 149 6.41 -16.43 7.04
N ASP A 150 5.18 -16.88 6.82
CA ASP A 150 4.35 -16.39 5.70
C ASP A 150 4.03 -14.90 5.85
N ILE A 151 3.73 -14.43 7.05
CA ILE A 151 3.47 -13.01 7.36
C ILE A 151 4.76 -12.18 7.25
N ILE A 152 5.86 -12.67 7.84
CA ILE A 152 7.17 -12.00 7.75
C ILE A 152 7.58 -11.80 6.29
N LYS A 153 7.39 -12.82 5.45
CA LYS A 153 7.67 -12.76 4.00
C LYS A 153 6.68 -11.89 3.25
N LYS A 154 5.37 -12.02 3.51
CA LYS A 154 4.31 -11.24 2.86
C LYS A 154 4.55 -9.75 3.00
N PHE A 155 4.88 -9.30 4.22
CA PHE A 155 5.12 -7.89 4.51
C PHE A 155 6.58 -7.46 4.30
N GLN A 156 7.44 -8.36 3.82
CA GLN A 156 8.84 -8.08 3.50
C GLN A 156 9.60 -7.47 4.69
N LEU A 157 9.33 -7.99 5.90
CA LEU A 157 9.94 -7.49 7.12
C LEU A 157 11.45 -7.68 7.10
N GLY A 158 12.18 -6.74 7.69
CA GLY A 158 13.62 -6.69 7.64
C GLY A 158 14.29 -6.39 8.98
N TYR A 159 15.61 -6.33 8.93
CA TYR A 159 16.45 -5.90 10.04
C TYR A 159 17.59 -5.02 9.54
N SER A 160 17.83 -3.91 10.22
CA SER A 160 18.98 -3.04 9.99
C SER A 160 20.01 -3.29 11.08
N LEU A 161 21.24 -3.66 10.68
CA LEU A 161 22.33 -3.96 11.59
C LEU A 161 22.65 -2.79 12.53
N GLU A 162 23.21 -3.07 13.68
CA GLU A 162 23.57 -2.04 14.69
C GLU A 162 24.75 -1.17 14.26
N GLN A 163 25.60 -1.69 13.35
CA GLN A 163 26.72 -0.94 12.80
C GLN A 163 26.23 0.39 12.22
N ARG A 164 27.01 1.44 12.44
CA ARG A 164 26.63 2.84 12.19
C ARG A 164 26.28 3.15 10.74
N ASP A 165 26.96 2.49 9.79
CA ASP A 165 26.95 2.78 8.35
C ASP A 165 26.88 1.51 7.49
N ALA A 166 26.37 0.41 8.06
CA ALA A 166 26.33 -0.88 7.38
C ALA A 166 25.55 -0.83 6.05
N PHE A 167 24.38 -0.22 6.06
CA PHE A 167 23.55 -0.07 4.88
C PHE A 167 24.10 0.98 3.91
N SER A 168 24.46 2.18 4.41
CA SER A 168 24.97 3.27 3.56
C SER A 168 26.27 2.89 2.85
N SER A 169 27.19 2.19 3.54
CA SER A 169 28.41 1.66 2.93
C SER A 169 28.13 0.62 1.85
N GLU A 170 27.16 -0.27 2.06
CA GLU A 170 26.77 -1.28 1.05
C GLU A 170 26.09 -0.62 -0.16
N ALA A 171 25.19 0.33 0.07
CA ALA A 171 24.52 1.08 -1.00
C ALA A 171 25.52 1.88 -1.85
N GLN A 172 26.50 2.55 -1.22
CA GLN A 172 27.55 3.27 -1.95
C GLN A 172 28.42 2.33 -2.78
N ARG A 173 28.78 1.15 -2.26
CA ARG A 173 29.51 0.11 -3.01
C ARG A 173 28.70 -0.42 -4.18
N ALA A 174 27.37 -0.49 -4.06
CA ALA A 174 26.46 -0.85 -5.13
C ALA A 174 26.22 0.29 -6.15
N GLY A 175 26.85 1.45 -5.97
CA GLY A 175 26.79 2.58 -6.90
C GLY A 175 25.68 3.60 -6.62
N TYR A 176 24.97 3.50 -5.50
CA TYR A 176 23.95 4.48 -5.12
C TYR A 176 24.58 5.76 -4.58
N ARG A 177 24.03 6.91 -5.01
CA ARG A 177 24.53 8.22 -4.63
C ARG A 177 24.11 8.59 -3.22
N SER A 178 24.99 9.27 -2.50
CA SER A 178 24.78 9.71 -1.11
C SER A 178 23.60 10.67 -0.97
N ASP A 179 23.36 11.53 -1.97
CA ASP A 179 22.23 12.48 -1.95
C ASP A 179 20.86 11.78 -1.93
N TYR A 180 20.70 10.64 -2.63
CA TYR A 180 19.48 9.85 -2.55
C TYR A 180 19.31 9.12 -1.21
N LEU A 181 20.40 8.69 -0.57
CA LEU A 181 20.37 8.14 0.79
C LEU A 181 19.86 9.16 1.81
N LEU A 182 20.24 10.42 1.63
CA LEU A 182 19.79 11.53 2.47
C LEU A 182 18.35 11.95 2.14
N LYS A 183 18.01 12.11 0.85
CA LYS A 183 16.66 12.49 0.39
C LYS A 183 15.59 11.49 0.81
N THR A 184 15.87 10.20 0.75
CA THR A 184 14.94 9.13 1.20
C THR A 184 14.92 8.99 2.72
N GLY A 185 15.86 9.61 3.42
CA GLY A 185 16.01 9.48 4.87
C GLY A 185 16.46 8.11 5.35
N LEU A 186 17.03 7.28 4.46
CA LEU A 186 17.69 6.02 4.83
C LEU A 186 18.96 6.28 5.65
N SER A 187 19.64 7.37 5.36
CA SER A 187 20.82 7.83 6.09
C SER A 187 20.68 9.29 6.53
N ALA A 188 21.48 9.69 7.49
CA ALA A 188 21.65 11.05 7.98
C ALA A 188 23.14 11.40 8.03
N GLY A 189 23.49 12.69 8.26
CA GLY A 189 24.88 13.15 8.25
C GLY A 189 25.34 13.57 6.86
N GLY A 190 26.63 13.40 6.57
CA GLY A 190 27.21 13.78 5.27
C GLY A 190 27.59 15.25 5.12
N GLU A 191 27.20 16.11 6.06
CA GLU A 191 27.61 17.53 6.07
C GLU A 191 29.09 17.65 6.45
N ASN A 192 29.79 18.59 5.79
CA ASN A 192 31.22 18.85 6.05
C ASN A 192 32.12 17.60 6.01
N ASN A 193 31.91 16.69 5.03
CA ASN A 193 32.63 15.42 4.91
C ASN A 193 32.45 14.46 6.11
N SER A 194 31.44 14.63 6.95
CA SER A 194 31.13 13.64 7.97
C SER A 194 30.58 12.35 7.33
N PRO A 195 30.87 11.17 7.90
CA PRO A 195 30.34 9.92 7.37
C PRO A 195 28.82 9.85 7.48
N LEU A 196 28.18 9.15 6.56
CA LEU A 196 26.76 8.82 6.65
C LEU A 196 26.49 7.91 7.86
N ILE A 197 25.31 8.06 8.42
CA ILE A 197 24.83 7.27 9.56
C ILE A 197 23.49 6.68 9.17
N ASP A 198 23.35 5.37 9.29
CA ASP A 198 22.10 4.66 9.00
C ASP A 198 21.02 5.06 10.00
N ARG A 199 19.88 5.55 9.50
CA ARG A 199 18.74 6.01 10.33
C ARG A 199 18.13 4.88 11.14
N PHE A 200 18.06 3.70 10.55
CA PHE A 200 17.33 2.54 11.10
C PHE A 200 18.21 1.53 11.82
N ARG A 201 19.46 1.83 12.10
CA ARG A 201 20.42 0.92 12.75
C ARG A 201 19.83 0.27 14.01
N GLY A 202 20.07 -1.03 14.19
CA GLY A 202 19.64 -1.82 15.35
C GLY A 202 18.12 -1.96 15.49
N ARG A 203 17.39 -1.90 14.36
CA ARG A 203 15.93 -1.91 14.35
C ARG A 203 15.37 -3.01 13.45
N VAL A 204 14.24 -3.59 13.85
CA VAL A 204 13.39 -4.33 12.90
C VAL A 204 12.66 -3.34 11.99
N ILE A 205 12.50 -3.72 10.73
CA ILE A 205 12.08 -2.83 9.64
C ILE A 205 10.72 -3.27 9.08
N PHE A 206 9.86 -2.28 8.88
CA PHE A 206 8.53 -2.40 8.28
C PHE A 206 8.50 -1.55 7.00
N PRO A 207 8.60 -2.15 5.81
CA PRO A 207 8.50 -1.41 4.56
C PRO A 207 7.09 -0.85 4.35
N VAL A 208 7.00 0.42 3.94
CA VAL A 208 5.73 1.08 3.60
C VAL A 208 5.58 1.08 2.08
N HIS A 209 4.44 0.61 1.61
CA HIS A 209 4.16 0.45 0.18
C HIS A 209 3.09 1.42 -0.31
N THR A 210 3.25 1.93 -1.52
CA THR A 210 2.17 2.60 -2.26
C THR A 210 1.05 1.61 -2.59
N LEU A 211 -0.07 2.13 -3.10
CA LEU A 211 -1.14 1.30 -3.66
C LEU A 211 -0.68 0.36 -4.79
N SER A 212 0.36 0.73 -5.55
CA SER A 212 0.94 -0.08 -6.61
C SER A 212 2.00 -1.08 -6.13
N GLY A 213 2.36 -1.06 -4.85
CA GLY A 213 3.33 -1.99 -4.25
C GLY A 213 4.78 -1.53 -4.30
N LYS A 214 5.07 -0.30 -4.73
CA LYS A 214 6.42 0.27 -4.65
C LYS A 214 6.74 0.67 -3.21
N VAL A 215 7.95 0.39 -2.74
CA VAL A 215 8.40 0.79 -1.41
C VAL A 215 8.76 2.27 -1.40
N VAL A 216 8.11 3.06 -0.55
CA VAL A 216 8.27 4.52 -0.45
C VAL A 216 8.95 4.97 0.83
N ALA A 217 8.85 4.17 1.88
CA ALA A 217 9.36 4.51 3.21
C ALA A 217 9.57 3.27 4.07
N PHE A 218 10.09 3.49 5.26
CA PHE A 218 10.29 2.45 6.26
C PHE A 218 9.89 2.95 7.65
N GLY A 219 9.30 2.04 8.44
CA GLY A 219 9.23 2.15 9.87
C GLY A 219 10.31 1.27 10.51
N GLY A 220 10.92 1.74 11.59
CA GLY A 220 11.92 0.98 12.31
C GLY A 220 11.66 0.95 13.81
N ARG A 221 11.49 -0.24 14.41
CA ARG A 221 11.32 -0.39 15.86
C ARG A 221 12.61 -0.81 16.53
N ILE A 222 13.04 -0.05 17.54
CA ILE A 222 14.19 -0.42 18.37
C ILE A 222 13.81 -1.56 19.33
N LEU A 223 14.73 -2.51 19.51
CA LEU A 223 14.50 -3.67 20.39
C LEU A 223 15.22 -3.53 21.74
N LYS A 224 16.29 -2.75 21.78
CA LYS A 224 17.01 -2.42 23.03
C LYS A 224 16.35 -1.23 23.71
N LYS A 225 16.29 -1.25 25.06
CA LYS A 225 15.94 -0.05 25.83
C LYS A 225 17.07 0.97 25.62
N ALA A 226 16.77 2.06 24.93
CA ALA A 226 17.69 3.19 24.79
C ALA A 226 17.02 4.41 25.40
N GLU A 227 17.72 5.03 26.35
CA GLU A 227 17.31 6.32 26.91
C GLU A 227 17.38 7.38 25.80
N ASN A 228 16.37 8.21 25.67
CA ASN A 228 16.24 9.31 24.70
C ASN A 228 16.04 8.92 23.21
N THR A 229 15.71 7.67 22.88
CA THR A 229 15.34 7.31 21.51
C THR A 229 13.90 6.80 21.44
N GLY A 230 13.10 7.32 20.52
CA GLY A 230 11.73 6.85 20.30
C GLY A 230 11.68 5.35 19.97
N LYS A 231 10.69 4.65 20.52
CA LYS A 231 10.46 3.22 20.26
C LYS A 231 10.36 2.94 18.75
N TYR A 232 9.72 3.82 18.01
CA TYR A 232 9.62 3.79 16.55
C TYR A 232 10.26 5.01 15.93
N VAL A 233 10.89 4.82 14.78
CA VAL A 233 11.37 5.87 13.88
C VAL A 233 10.82 5.58 12.49
N ASN A 234 10.26 6.59 11.84
CA ASN A 234 9.75 6.51 10.48
C ASN A 234 10.65 7.30 9.52
N SER A 235 10.60 6.96 8.23
CA SER A 235 11.19 7.81 7.19
C SER A 235 10.66 9.23 7.30
N PRO A 236 11.46 10.25 7.02
CA PRO A 236 10.97 11.63 6.88
C PRO A 236 10.12 11.78 5.62
N GLU A 237 9.42 12.91 5.50
CA GLU A 237 8.80 13.33 4.23
C GLU A 237 9.87 13.37 3.12
N SER A 238 9.50 12.98 1.91
CA SER A 238 10.38 13.02 0.75
C SER A 238 9.57 13.23 -0.54
N GLU A 239 10.25 13.37 -1.67
CA GLU A 239 9.60 13.52 -2.98
C GLU A 239 8.74 12.29 -3.38
N ILE A 240 9.01 11.13 -2.77
CA ILE A 240 8.27 9.88 -3.05
C ILE A 240 7.41 9.41 -1.87
N TYR A 241 7.49 10.05 -0.71
CA TYR A 241 6.77 9.65 0.50
C TYR A 241 6.13 10.83 1.21
N SER A 242 4.84 10.72 1.48
CA SER A 242 4.11 11.63 2.36
C SER A 242 3.33 10.86 3.41
N LYS A 243 3.69 11.09 4.68
CA LYS A 243 3.01 10.48 5.85
C LYS A 243 1.51 10.73 5.86
N SER A 244 1.10 11.90 5.36
CA SER A 244 -0.30 12.30 5.32
C SER A 244 -1.11 11.61 4.23
N ARG A 245 -0.48 10.85 3.34
CA ARG A 245 -1.13 10.21 2.19
C ARG A 245 -0.95 8.69 2.16
N GLU A 246 -0.01 8.14 2.92
CA GLU A 246 0.27 6.71 2.92
C GLU A 246 -0.35 6.02 4.14
N LEU A 247 -0.80 4.79 3.94
CA LEU A 247 -1.32 3.90 4.97
C LEU A 247 -0.53 2.60 4.94
N TYR A 248 -0.06 2.16 6.11
CA TYR A 248 0.59 0.85 6.20
C TYR A 248 -0.39 -0.28 5.95
N GLY A 249 0.02 -1.25 5.16
CA GLY A 249 -0.79 -2.42 4.82
C GLY A 249 -1.69 -2.25 3.60
N ILE A 250 -1.97 -1.03 3.13
CA ILE A 250 -2.97 -0.76 2.07
C ILE A 250 -2.73 -1.58 0.79
N PHE A 251 -1.49 -1.79 0.38
CA PHE A 251 -1.15 -2.60 -0.79
C PHE A 251 -1.67 -4.04 -0.64
N PHE A 252 -1.50 -4.64 0.53
CA PHE A 252 -1.90 -6.01 0.83
C PHE A 252 -3.39 -6.14 1.13
N SER A 253 -4.03 -5.05 1.58
CA SER A 253 -5.39 -5.04 2.11
C SER A 253 -6.45 -4.59 1.11
N LYS A 254 -6.10 -3.82 0.08
CA LYS A 254 -7.06 -3.20 -0.85
C LYS A 254 -8.07 -4.16 -1.46
N SER A 255 -7.65 -5.36 -1.85
CA SER A 255 -8.55 -6.36 -2.44
C SER A 255 -9.51 -6.96 -1.41
N ALA A 256 -9.04 -7.15 -0.17
CA ALA A 256 -9.86 -7.63 0.93
C ALA A 256 -10.86 -6.55 1.39
N ILE A 257 -10.46 -5.27 1.40
CA ILE A 257 -11.35 -4.13 1.69
C ILE A 257 -12.50 -4.09 0.68
N VAL A 258 -12.20 -4.16 -0.61
CA VAL A 258 -13.23 -4.17 -1.67
C VAL A 258 -14.16 -5.38 -1.53
N LYS A 259 -13.59 -6.57 -1.26
CA LYS A 259 -14.38 -7.81 -1.13
C LYS A 259 -15.32 -7.78 0.08
N ALA A 260 -14.84 -7.26 1.21
CA ALA A 260 -15.62 -7.17 2.45
C ALA A 260 -16.52 -5.92 2.50
N ASP A 261 -16.33 -4.97 1.57
CA ASP A 261 -16.91 -3.63 1.61
C ASP A 261 -16.74 -2.97 3.00
N LYS A 262 -15.55 -3.15 3.60
CA LYS A 262 -15.24 -2.71 4.96
C LYS A 262 -13.74 -2.61 5.16
N CYS A 263 -13.28 -1.54 5.79
CA CYS A 263 -11.89 -1.35 6.18
C CYS A 263 -11.78 -1.29 7.71
N PHE A 264 -10.83 -2.04 8.27
CA PHE A 264 -10.42 -1.86 9.67
C PHE A 264 -9.24 -0.87 9.72
N LEU A 265 -9.32 0.07 10.65
CA LEU A 265 -8.25 1.02 10.93
C LEU A 265 -7.68 0.73 12.32
N VAL A 266 -6.38 0.52 12.38
CA VAL A 266 -5.60 0.30 13.60
C VAL A 266 -4.45 1.29 13.72
N GLU A 267 -3.71 1.29 14.84
CA GLU A 267 -2.70 2.30 15.10
C GLU A 267 -1.33 1.98 14.48
N GLY A 268 -0.86 0.73 14.58
CA GLY A 268 0.54 0.39 14.37
C GLY A 268 0.82 -0.70 13.35
N TYR A 269 2.09 -0.86 13.04
CA TYR A 269 2.62 -1.87 12.12
C TYR A 269 2.27 -3.29 12.57
N THR A 270 2.51 -3.60 13.83
CA THR A 270 2.31 -4.93 14.41
C THR A 270 0.84 -5.33 14.45
N ASP A 271 -0.05 -4.37 14.61
CA ASP A 271 -1.49 -4.61 14.65
C ASP A 271 -1.99 -5.11 13.28
N VAL A 272 -1.54 -4.46 12.20
CA VAL A 272 -1.83 -4.92 10.82
C VAL A 272 -1.31 -6.34 10.61
N LEU A 273 -0.08 -6.65 11.04
CA LEU A 273 0.50 -7.98 10.89
C LEU A 273 -0.30 -9.04 11.65
N SER A 274 -0.69 -8.75 12.88
CA SER A 274 -1.45 -9.67 13.75
C SER A 274 -2.82 -9.96 13.18
N MET A 275 -3.52 -8.94 12.68
CA MET A 275 -4.82 -9.10 12.04
C MET A 275 -4.71 -9.91 10.73
N HIS A 276 -3.73 -9.63 9.87
CA HIS A 276 -3.48 -10.44 8.68
C HIS A 276 -3.19 -11.89 9.02
N GLN A 277 -2.41 -12.14 10.09
CA GLN A 277 -2.12 -13.48 10.58
C GLN A 277 -3.36 -14.21 11.09
N ALA A 278 -4.29 -13.48 11.70
CA ALA A 278 -5.60 -13.99 12.13
C ALA A 278 -6.59 -14.18 10.97
N GLY A 279 -6.23 -13.84 9.73
CA GLY A 279 -7.08 -13.97 8.55
C GLY A 279 -7.95 -12.73 8.24
N ILE A 280 -7.75 -11.64 8.97
CA ILE A 280 -8.45 -10.36 8.75
C ILE A 280 -7.56 -9.46 7.92
N GLU A 281 -7.72 -9.57 6.59
CA GLU A 281 -6.81 -8.93 5.65
C GLU A 281 -7.23 -7.50 5.22
N ASN A 282 -8.44 -7.08 5.55
CA ASN A 282 -9.00 -5.75 5.22
C ASN A 282 -8.64 -4.68 6.26
N VAL A 283 -7.37 -4.61 6.67
CA VAL A 283 -6.86 -3.75 7.75
C VAL A 283 -5.71 -2.86 7.30
N VAL A 284 -5.69 -1.61 7.75
CA VAL A 284 -4.64 -0.63 7.52
C VAL A 284 -4.28 0.12 8.80
N ALA A 285 -3.10 0.75 8.85
CA ALA A 285 -2.69 1.58 9.96
C ALA A 285 -2.18 2.96 9.50
N SER A 286 -2.44 3.99 10.33
CA SER A 286 -1.87 5.34 10.17
C SER A 286 -0.39 5.43 10.58
N SER A 287 0.11 4.41 11.29
CA SER A 287 1.53 4.18 11.63
C SER A 287 2.19 5.33 12.41
N GLY A 288 1.57 5.72 13.52
CA GLY A 288 2.14 6.69 14.47
C GLY A 288 1.96 8.16 14.07
N THR A 289 1.00 8.44 13.19
CA THR A 289 0.50 9.78 12.88
C THR A 289 -0.99 9.88 13.17
N ALA A 290 -1.47 11.08 13.51
CA ALA A 290 -2.92 11.32 13.49
C ALA A 290 -3.47 11.06 12.09
N LEU A 291 -4.68 10.51 12.03
CA LEU A 291 -5.38 10.28 10.76
C LEU A 291 -5.56 11.60 9.99
N THR A 292 -5.45 11.54 8.68
CA THR A 292 -5.53 12.72 7.80
C THR A 292 -6.59 12.52 6.71
N HIS A 293 -7.11 13.61 6.16
CA HIS A 293 -8.02 13.57 5.01
C HIS A 293 -7.41 12.84 3.80
N GLY A 294 -6.08 12.93 3.60
CA GLY A 294 -5.40 12.21 2.52
C GLY A 294 -5.47 10.68 2.67
N GLN A 295 -5.29 10.19 3.90
CA GLN A 295 -5.40 8.78 4.25
C GLN A 295 -6.85 8.29 4.18
N ILE A 296 -7.80 9.10 4.65
CA ILE A 296 -9.23 8.78 4.59
C ILE A 296 -9.70 8.64 3.13
N ARG A 297 -9.35 9.59 2.28
CA ARG A 297 -9.68 9.52 0.84
C ARG A 297 -9.04 8.31 0.16
N MET A 298 -7.91 7.83 0.63
CA MET A 298 -7.31 6.60 0.13
C MET A 298 -8.15 5.38 0.47
N ILE A 299 -8.69 5.28 1.70
CA ILE A 299 -9.60 4.20 2.12
C ILE A 299 -10.92 4.29 1.37
N HIS A 300 -11.49 5.49 1.26
CA HIS A 300 -12.77 5.77 0.62
C HIS A 300 -12.84 5.31 -0.85
N ARG A 301 -11.69 5.22 -1.53
CA ARG A 301 -11.59 4.65 -2.90
C ARG A 301 -11.99 3.18 -2.97
N PHE A 302 -11.97 2.45 -1.86
CA PHE A 302 -12.21 1.01 -1.80
C PHE A 302 -13.47 0.63 -1.03
N SER A 303 -13.85 1.42 -0.02
CA SER A 303 -15.09 1.25 0.76
C SER A 303 -15.44 2.55 1.47
N GLU A 304 -16.74 2.80 1.62
CA GLU A 304 -17.27 3.88 2.47
C GLU A 304 -17.39 3.45 3.93
N ASN A 305 -17.26 2.14 4.23
CA ASN A 305 -17.44 1.58 5.55
C ASN A 305 -16.10 1.39 6.24
N ILE A 306 -15.93 2.01 7.39
CA ILE A 306 -14.72 1.91 8.21
C ILE A 306 -15.06 1.56 9.65
N THR A 307 -14.33 0.58 10.19
CA THR A 307 -14.38 0.24 11.61
C THR A 307 -13.05 0.59 12.25
N VAL A 308 -13.07 1.48 13.20
CA VAL A 308 -11.86 1.89 13.92
C VAL A 308 -11.76 1.06 15.20
N LEU A 309 -10.63 0.37 15.33
CA LEU A 309 -10.32 -0.41 16.53
C LEU A 309 -9.40 0.43 17.41
N TYR A 310 -9.73 0.49 18.70
CA TYR A 310 -8.97 1.24 19.70
C TYR A 310 -8.61 0.39 20.89
N ASP A 311 -7.41 0.67 21.42
CA ASP A 311 -7.05 0.19 22.75
C ASP A 311 -7.99 0.80 23.79
N GLY A 312 -8.43 0.01 24.78
CA GLY A 312 -9.42 0.41 25.78
C GLY A 312 -8.93 1.42 26.83
N ASP A 313 -7.83 2.16 26.54
CA ASP A 313 -7.30 3.17 27.46
C ASP A 313 -7.82 4.59 27.14
N ALA A 314 -7.73 5.51 28.11
CA ALA A 314 -8.23 6.87 27.98
C ALA A 314 -7.51 7.70 26.91
N ALA A 315 -6.27 7.38 26.59
CA ALA A 315 -5.48 8.07 25.56
C ALA A 315 -5.90 7.63 24.15
N GLY A 316 -6.14 6.32 23.97
CA GLY A 316 -6.69 5.72 22.76
C GLY A 316 -8.06 6.30 22.42
N ILE A 317 -8.98 6.35 23.40
CA ILE A 317 -10.32 6.93 23.23
C ILE A 317 -10.25 8.40 22.77
N LYS A 318 -9.35 9.21 23.32
CA LYS A 318 -9.22 10.63 22.94
C LYS A 318 -8.59 10.81 21.54
N ALA A 319 -7.68 9.93 21.16
CA ALA A 319 -7.12 9.91 19.80
C ALA A 319 -8.19 9.48 18.78
N ALA A 320 -9.01 8.50 19.17
CA ALA A 320 -10.16 8.00 18.49
C ALA A 320 -11.12 9.10 18.05
N LEU A 321 -11.64 9.84 19.02
CA LEU A 321 -12.64 10.86 18.77
C LEU A 321 -12.23 11.87 17.72
N ARG A 322 -10.96 12.30 17.72
CA ARG A 322 -10.45 13.23 16.69
C ARG A 322 -10.37 12.60 15.29
N GLY A 323 -10.04 11.31 15.21
CA GLY A 323 -10.02 10.58 13.94
C GLY A 323 -11.42 10.36 13.37
N ILE A 324 -12.39 10.12 14.26
CA ILE A 324 -13.79 9.91 13.89
C ILE A 324 -14.41 11.17 13.29
N ASP A 325 -14.18 12.35 13.87
CA ASP A 325 -14.67 13.62 13.33
C ASP A 325 -14.23 13.80 11.86
N LEU A 326 -12.96 13.55 11.58
CA LEU A 326 -12.41 13.63 10.21
C LEU A 326 -13.02 12.59 9.25
N LEU A 327 -13.29 11.38 9.75
CA LEU A 327 -13.93 10.31 8.96
C LEU A 327 -15.36 10.70 8.57
N LEU A 328 -16.11 11.26 9.52
CA LEU A 328 -17.48 11.73 9.28
C LEU A 328 -17.51 12.95 8.33
N GLU A 329 -16.57 13.88 8.45
CA GLU A 329 -16.42 15.01 7.54
C GLU A 329 -16.14 14.57 6.08
N ASP A 330 -15.37 13.50 5.90
CA ASP A 330 -15.10 12.90 4.57
C ASP A 330 -16.20 11.92 4.11
N GLY A 331 -17.35 11.84 4.82
CA GLY A 331 -18.55 11.09 4.41
C GLY A 331 -18.46 9.58 4.60
N MET A 332 -17.57 9.10 5.49
CA MET A 332 -17.45 7.67 5.81
C MET A 332 -18.55 7.19 6.77
N ASN A 333 -18.99 5.95 6.60
CA ASN A 333 -19.80 5.24 7.56
C ASN A 333 -18.89 4.68 8.66
N VAL A 334 -18.93 5.29 9.85
CA VAL A 334 -17.95 5.00 10.91
C VAL A 334 -18.55 4.09 11.97
N ARG A 335 -17.88 3.01 12.24
CA ARG A 335 -18.11 2.14 13.38
C ARG A 335 -16.89 2.07 14.27
N VAL A 336 -17.10 1.77 15.54
CA VAL A 336 -16.06 1.74 16.55
C VAL A 336 -16.13 0.43 17.31
N VAL A 337 -14.98 -0.14 17.59
CA VAL A 337 -14.83 -1.27 18.49
C VAL A 337 -13.79 -0.91 19.55
N LEU A 338 -14.17 -1.01 20.80
CA LEU A 338 -13.25 -0.93 21.93
C LEU A 338 -12.77 -2.34 22.28
N LEU A 339 -11.45 -2.52 22.32
CA LEU A 339 -10.88 -3.77 22.79
C LEU A 339 -11.08 -3.92 24.30
N PRO A 340 -11.10 -5.16 24.84
CA PRO A 340 -11.20 -5.40 26.27
C PRO A 340 -10.07 -4.71 27.04
N GLU A 341 -10.37 -4.25 28.26
CA GLU A 341 -9.39 -3.57 29.12
C GLU A 341 -8.14 -4.44 29.34
N GLY A 342 -6.96 -3.85 29.10
CA GLY A 342 -5.67 -4.54 29.21
C GLY A 342 -5.23 -5.33 27.97
N GLU A 343 -6.03 -5.32 26.91
CA GLU A 343 -5.65 -5.89 25.59
C GLU A 343 -5.29 -4.76 24.61
N ASP A 344 -4.18 -4.96 23.89
CA ASP A 344 -3.88 -4.22 22.66
C ASP A 344 -4.25 -5.07 21.43
N HIS A 345 -4.28 -4.44 20.24
CA HIS A 345 -4.64 -5.11 18.99
C HIS A 345 -3.82 -6.37 18.72
N ASP A 346 -2.51 -6.30 19.01
CA ASP A 346 -1.58 -7.39 18.78
C ASP A 346 -1.84 -8.58 19.73
N SER A 347 -2.04 -8.31 21.02
CA SER A 347 -2.34 -9.33 22.04
C SER A 347 -3.69 -9.98 21.80
N PHE A 348 -4.70 -9.19 21.44
CA PHE A 348 -6.06 -9.66 21.21
C PHE A 348 -6.13 -10.53 19.94
N ALA A 349 -5.57 -10.06 18.81
CA ALA A 349 -5.56 -10.84 17.55
C ALA A 349 -4.77 -12.13 17.66
N ARG A 350 -3.73 -12.21 18.51
CA ARG A 350 -2.93 -13.43 18.70
C ARG A 350 -3.65 -14.52 19.51
N LYS A 351 -4.56 -14.12 20.39
CA LYS A 351 -5.29 -15.05 21.27
C LYS A 351 -6.49 -15.70 20.58
N GLN A 352 -6.94 -15.15 19.45
CA GLN A 352 -8.18 -15.57 18.80
C GLN A 352 -7.96 -16.08 17.39
N ARG A 353 -8.86 -16.94 16.92
CA ARG A 353 -8.98 -17.32 15.52
C ARG A 353 -9.77 -16.25 14.76
N ALA A 354 -9.62 -16.19 13.44
CA ALA A 354 -10.34 -15.23 12.61
C ALA A 354 -11.86 -15.21 12.86
N GLU A 355 -12.45 -16.40 13.03
CA GLU A 355 -13.90 -16.54 13.30
C GLU A 355 -14.31 -15.96 14.66
N GLU A 356 -13.48 -16.15 15.69
CA GLU A 356 -13.73 -15.64 17.05
C GLU A 356 -13.54 -14.11 17.09
N PHE A 357 -12.52 -13.62 16.38
CA PHE A 357 -12.29 -12.18 16.23
C PHE A 357 -13.45 -11.51 15.48
N ASN A 358 -13.88 -12.07 14.35
CA ASN A 358 -15.01 -11.51 13.58
C ASN A 358 -16.29 -11.52 14.43
N ARG A 359 -16.56 -12.60 15.17
CA ARG A 359 -17.70 -12.65 16.08
C ARG A 359 -17.63 -11.57 17.15
N PHE A 360 -16.45 -11.38 17.75
CA PHE A 360 -16.25 -10.30 18.73
C PHE A 360 -16.55 -8.92 18.13
N ILE A 361 -16.04 -8.67 16.91
CA ILE A 361 -16.32 -7.42 16.19
C ILE A 361 -17.83 -7.25 15.98
N ASP A 362 -18.50 -8.27 15.44
CA ASP A 362 -19.94 -8.22 15.14
C ASP A 362 -20.79 -7.99 16.40
N GLU A 363 -20.36 -8.52 17.55
CA GLU A 363 -21.06 -8.35 18.84
C GLU A 363 -20.79 -7.01 19.52
N HIS A 364 -19.64 -6.37 19.26
CA HIS A 364 -19.19 -5.16 19.98
C HIS A 364 -19.07 -3.93 19.07
N GLU A 365 -19.28 -4.10 17.76
CA GLU A 365 -19.26 -3.00 16.80
C GLU A 365 -20.47 -2.08 17.02
N GLN A 366 -20.19 -0.83 17.33
CA GLN A 366 -21.22 0.19 17.56
C GLN A 366 -21.15 1.24 16.45
N ASP A 367 -22.30 1.63 15.92
CA ASP A 367 -22.40 2.81 15.08
C ASP A 367 -22.10 4.04 15.94
N PHE A 368 -21.22 4.91 15.46
CA PHE A 368 -20.82 6.08 16.25
C PHE A 368 -21.90 7.14 16.38
N ILE A 369 -22.90 7.14 15.48
CA ILE A 369 -24.00 8.15 15.43
C ILE A 369 -25.25 7.70 16.18
N SER A 370 -25.37 6.43 16.55
CA SER A 370 -26.58 5.86 17.20
C SER A 370 -26.52 5.85 18.73
#